data_f9aa752b6ef6a0944df0469acb0fe6ae
#
_entry.id   f9aa752b6ef6a0944df0469acb0fe6ae
#
_cell.length_a   1.000
_cell.length_b   1.000
_cell.length_c   1.000
_cell.angle_alpha   90.00
_cell.angle_beta   90.00
_cell.angle_gamma   90.00
#
_symmetry.space_group_name_H-M   'P 1'
#
loop_
_entity.id
_entity.type
_entity.pdbx_description
1 polymer ?
#
loop_
_entity_poly.entity_id
_entity_poly.type
_entity_poly.pdbx_seq_one_letter_code
_entity_poly.pdbx_strand_id
1 'polypeptide(L)'
;MFLSELYRYPVKSGQAQRLQASPVGLLGLQGDRRWMVVEEENGRFLTQRAWPRLGQIKASDDDSGQLLLEAPGQAPLRVPVPPADDALRGVTIWRDTLRVPDAGDAAAAWLSQLLGKAVRLVHCPEQRARYLPNGYGFNSDRAAFPDGFPLLLINQGSLKELDRRIGRPMEVLRFRPNLVVQGAEPFAEDGWKRIRIGSLEFRVLKPSVRCIFTTIDPVTGERSEDREPMATLRTFREKEGDVLFGQNLAVDGSGWLEVGMKVEILE
;
A
#
# COMPACT_ATOMS: atom_id res chain seq x y z
N MET A 1 -16.18 9.28 -15.24
CA MET A 1 -15.61 8.43 -14.18
C MET A 1 -15.34 9.29 -12.95
N PHE A 2 -15.26 8.68 -11.77
CA PHE A 2 -14.95 9.40 -10.53
C PHE A 2 -14.18 8.50 -9.54
N LEU A 3 -13.46 9.13 -8.61
CA LEU A 3 -12.79 8.48 -7.49
C LEU A 3 -13.85 8.02 -6.48
N SER A 4 -14.11 6.73 -6.39
CA SER A 4 -15.16 6.17 -5.53
C SER A 4 -14.69 5.83 -4.12
N GLU A 5 -13.40 5.47 -3.98
CA GLU A 5 -12.83 5.11 -2.69
C GLU A 5 -11.34 5.49 -2.62
N LEU A 6 -10.92 5.83 -1.41
CA LEU A 6 -9.55 6.23 -1.10
C LEU A 6 -9.05 5.45 0.12
N TYR A 7 -7.88 4.83 0.01
CA TYR A 7 -7.31 4.02 1.08
C TYR A 7 -5.84 4.32 1.33
N ARG A 8 -5.48 4.36 2.59
CA ARG A 8 -4.11 4.48 3.08
C ARG A 8 -3.75 3.29 3.97
N TYR A 9 -2.49 2.93 3.99
CA TYR A 9 -1.93 1.85 4.80
C TYR A 9 -0.71 2.40 5.57
N PRO A 10 -0.85 3.04 6.73
CA PRO A 10 0.27 3.71 7.39
C PRO A 10 1.46 2.78 7.62
N VAL A 11 1.20 1.54 8.07
CA VAL A 11 2.21 0.50 8.28
C VAL A 11 2.20 -0.49 7.11
N LYS A 12 3.38 -0.79 6.54
CA LYS A 12 3.53 -1.85 5.54
C LYS A 12 2.99 -3.18 6.10
N SER A 13 2.13 -3.85 5.33
CA SER A 13 1.42 -5.08 5.73
C SER A 13 0.37 -4.91 6.85
N GLY A 14 0.15 -3.71 7.38
CA GLY A 14 -0.94 -3.40 8.32
C GLY A 14 -2.29 -3.20 7.64
N GLN A 15 -3.32 -2.88 8.41
CA GLN A 15 -4.68 -2.67 7.94
C GLN A 15 -4.81 -1.43 7.06
N ALA A 16 -5.84 -1.44 6.22
CA ALA A 16 -6.27 -0.28 5.44
C ALA A 16 -6.98 0.73 6.34
N GLN A 17 -6.76 2.01 6.06
CA GLN A 17 -7.55 3.11 6.55
C GLN A 17 -8.33 3.70 5.37
N ARG A 18 -9.67 3.68 5.44
CA ARG A 18 -10.51 4.35 4.45
C ARG A 18 -10.52 5.84 4.72
N LEU A 19 -10.36 6.64 3.67
CA LEU A 19 -10.33 8.10 3.75
C LEU A 19 -11.44 8.70 2.90
N GLN A 20 -11.93 9.89 3.30
CA GLN A 20 -12.77 10.72 2.45
C GLN A 20 -11.92 11.66 1.59
N ALA A 21 -10.79 12.10 2.14
CA ALA A 21 -9.87 12.98 1.46
C ALA A 21 -8.45 12.80 2.02
N SER A 22 -7.43 13.17 1.25
CA SER A 22 -6.03 13.12 1.67
C SER A 22 -5.17 14.08 0.84
N PRO A 23 -4.17 14.71 1.45
CA PRO A 23 -3.05 15.26 0.68
C PRO A 23 -2.35 14.15 -0.08
N VAL A 24 -1.82 14.50 -1.25
CA VAL A 24 -1.00 13.62 -2.09
C VAL A 24 0.23 14.36 -2.57
N GLY A 25 1.35 13.68 -2.67
CA GLY A 25 2.62 14.23 -3.15
C GLY A 25 3.54 13.12 -3.63
N LEU A 26 4.83 13.43 -3.71
CA LEU A 26 5.86 12.56 -4.28
C LEU A 26 5.77 11.09 -3.84
N LEU A 27 5.44 10.82 -2.59
CA LEU A 27 5.35 9.46 -2.02
C LEU A 27 3.93 8.87 -2.06
N GLY A 28 3.01 9.44 -2.83
CA GLY A 28 1.60 9.06 -2.88
C GLY A 28 0.78 9.76 -1.81
N LEU A 29 -0.24 9.09 -1.25
CA LEU A 29 -1.08 9.65 -0.19
C LEU A 29 -0.26 9.93 1.07
N GLN A 30 -0.56 11.03 1.73
CA GLN A 30 0.12 11.39 2.98
C GLN A 30 0.02 10.25 4.01
N GLY A 31 1.15 9.85 4.57
CA GLY A 31 1.22 8.78 5.57
C GLY A 31 1.15 7.36 5.01
N ASP A 32 0.95 7.15 3.70
CA ASP A 32 0.86 5.81 3.12
C ASP A 32 2.20 5.07 3.17
N ARG A 33 2.21 3.88 3.79
CA ARG A 33 3.38 2.98 3.94
C ARG A 33 4.65 3.71 4.38
N ARG A 34 4.50 4.70 5.27
CA ARG A 34 5.66 5.42 5.84
C ARG A 34 6.32 4.63 6.96
N TRP A 35 5.65 3.61 7.49
CA TRP A 35 6.13 2.78 8.58
C TRP A 35 6.29 1.32 8.14
N MET A 36 7.34 0.67 8.66
CA MET A 36 7.65 -0.73 8.33
C MET A 36 8.21 -1.45 9.56
N VAL A 37 7.74 -2.68 9.76
CA VAL A 37 8.29 -3.58 10.78
C VAL A 37 9.44 -4.37 10.19
N VAL A 38 10.56 -4.39 10.90
CA VAL A 38 11.78 -5.10 10.50
C VAL A 38 12.26 -6.03 11.62
N GLU A 39 12.98 -7.08 11.26
CA GLU A 39 13.69 -7.92 12.23
C GLU A 39 14.75 -7.08 12.96
N GLU A 40 14.81 -7.21 14.28
CA GLU A 40 15.78 -6.47 15.09
C GLU A 40 17.23 -6.82 14.75
N GLU A 41 17.50 -8.10 14.51
CA GLU A 41 18.84 -8.65 14.27
C GLU A 41 19.48 -8.13 12.98
N ASN A 42 18.72 -8.13 11.86
CA ASN A 42 19.29 -7.94 10.52
C ASN A 42 18.62 -6.82 9.71
N GLY A 43 17.60 -6.16 10.26
CA GLY A 43 16.88 -5.08 9.59
C GLY A 43 16.02 -5.51 8.39
N ARG A 44 15.78 -6.82 8.19
CA ARG A 44 14.97 -7.33 7.09
C ARG A 44 13.49 -7.08 7.37
N PHE A 45 12.76 -6.58 6.37
CA PHE A 45 11.34 -6.27 6.52
C PHE A 45 10.47 -7.52 6.71
N LEU A 46 9.44 -7.40 7.53
CA LEU A 46 8.41 -8.41 7.70
C LEU A 46 7.24 -8.20 6.72
N THR A 47 6.63 -9.30 6.31
CA THR A 47 5.42 -9.28 5.47
C THR A 47 4.31 -10.09 6.11
N GLN A 48 3.06 -9.68 5.87
CA GLN A 48 1.88 -10.43 6.32
C GLN A 48 1.85 -11.87 5.78
N ARG A 49 2.54 -12.16 4.66
CA ARG A 49 2.66 -13.53 4.12
C ARG A 49 3.33 -14.50 5.08
N ALA A 50 4.37 -14.04 5.77
CA ALA A 50 5.11 -14.83 6.75
C ALA A 50 4.62 -14.59 8.19
N TRP A 51 4.06 -13.40 8.43
CA TRP A 51 3.62 -12.93 9.75
C TRP A 51 2.18 -12.40 9.66
N PRO A 52 1.15 -13.29 9.64
CA PRO A 52 -0.26 -12.90 9.45
C PRO A 52 -0.76 -11.85 10.44
N ARG A 53 -0.26 -11.86 11.68
CA ARG A 53 -0.60 -10.88 12.73
C ARG A 53 -0.27 -9.43 12.36
N LEU A 54 0.65 -9.18 11.41
CA LEU A 54 0.86 -7.82 10.89
C LEU A 54 -0.44 -7.22 10.31
N GLY A 55 -1.28 -8.05 9.69
CA GLY A 55 -2.58 -7.64 9.17
C GLY A 55 -3.59 -7.24 10.25
N GLN A 56 -3.31 -7.52 11.52
CA GLN A 56 -4.15 -7.12 12.63
C GLN A 56 -3.79 -5.72 13.18
N ILE A 57 -2.65 -5.16 12.74
CA ILE A 57 -2.23 -3.81 13.16
C ILE A 57 -3.10 -2.78 12.46
N LYS A 58 -3.95 -2.12 13.23
CA LYS A 58 -4.66 -0.90 12.85
C LYS A 58 -3.76 0.28 13.19
N ALA A 59 -3.57 1.16 12.23
CA ALA A 59 -2.70 2.32 12.38
C ALA A 59 -3.40 3.56 11.83
N SER A 60 -3.32 4.66 12.58
CA SER A 60 -3.86 5.97 12.18
C SER A 60 -2.96 7.08 12.72
N ASP A 61 -3.07 8.29 12.17
CA ASP A 61 -2.50 9.46 12.82
C ASP A 61 -3.47 9.93 13.91
N ASP A 62 -2.92 10.30 15.06
CA ASP A 62 -3.72 10.98 16.08
C ASP A 62 -3.77 12.50 15.83
N ASP A 63 -4.53 13.22 16.67
CA ASP A 63 -4.70 14.69 16.54
C ASP A 63 -3.38 15.47 16.69
N SER A 64 -2.33 14.85 17.25
CA SER A 64 -0.98 15.45 17.37
C SER A 64 -0.05 15.08 16.19
N GLY A 65 -0.53 14.30 15.23
CA GLY A 65 0.24 13.79 14.10
C GLY A 65 1.18 12.62 14.45
N GLN A 66 1.01 12.01 15.64
CA GLN A 66 1.71 10.80 16.01
C GLN A 66 0.99 9.57 15.44
N LEU A 67 1.74 8.48 15.22
CA LEU A 67 1.16 7.21 14.82
C LEU A 67 0.48 6.55 16.02
N LEU A 68 -0.82 6.31 15.94
CA LEU A 68 -1.56 5.48 16.89
C LEU A 68 -1.59 4.04 16.36
N LEU A 69 -1.08 3.11 17.15
CA LEU A 69 -1.12 1.66 16.88
C LEU A 69 -2.15 1.01 17.78
N GLU A 70 -2.99 0.15 17.19
CA GLU A 70 -3.96 -0.70 17.87
C GLU A 70 -3.90 -2.12 17.32
N ALA A 71 -4.02 -3.13 18.17
CA ALA A 71 -4.15 -4.54 17.77
C ALA A 71 -4.91 -5.34 18.84
N PRO A 72 -5.55 -6.46 18.50
CA PRO A 72 -6.22 -7.32 19.47
C PRO A 72 -5.28 -7.77 20.59
N GLY A 73 -5.74 -7.63 21.85
CA GLY A 73 -4.98 -8.03 23.03
C GLY A 73 -3.81 -7.12 23.42
N GLN A 74 -3.69 -5.96 22.78
CA GLN A 74 -2.68 -4.94 23.09
C GLN A 74 -3.32 -3.63 23.51
N ALA A 75 -2.73 -2.95 24.49
CA ALA A 75 -3.10 -1.56 24.76
C ALA A 75 -2.68 -0.67 23.58
N PRO A 76 -3.50 0.36 23.22
CA PRO A 76 -3.11 1.31 22.19
C PRO A 76 -1.79 1.99 22.50
N LEU A 77 -0.95 2.18 21.48
CA LEU A 77 0.36 2.85 21.62
C LEU A 77 0.45 4.06 20.69
N ARG A 78 0.81 5.22 21.24
CA ARG A 78 1.22 6.40 20.46
C ARG A 78 2.72 6.35 20.20
N VAL A 79 3.08 6.51 18.93
CA VAL A 79 4.48 6.49 18.49
C VAL A 79 4.79 7.84 17.84
N PRO A 80 5.68 8.65 18.41
CA PRO A 80 6.08 9.90 17.79
C PRO A 80 6.81 9.63 16.48
N VAL A 81 6.65 10.54 15.50
CA VAL A 81 7.44 10.50 14.27
C VAL A 81 8.89 10.85 14.62
N PRO A 82 9.84 9.94 14.43
CA PRO A 82 11.23 10.21 14.78
C PRO A 82 11.83 11.27 13.84
N PRO A 83 12.77 12.11 14.32
CA PRO A 83 13.51 13.02 13.47
C PRO A 83 14.20 12.27 12.31
N ALA A 84 14.30 12.92 11.15
CA ALA A 84 14.73 12.25 9.91
C ALA A 84 16.16 11.68 9.95
N ASP A 85 17.03 12.24 10.79
CA ASP A 85 18.44 11.90 10.89
C ASP A 85 18.82 11.26 12.24
N ASP A 86 17.82 10.99 13.09
CA ASP A 86 18.05 10.39 14.41
C ASP A 86 17.92 8.86 14.37
N ALA A 87 18.70 8.18 15.23
CA ALA A 87 18.66 6.74 15.46
C ALA A 87 18.55 5.88 14.18
N LEU A 88 19.37 6.18 13.18
CA LEU A 88 19.31 5.55 11.86
C LEU A 88 19.65 4.05 11.91
N ARG A 89 18.68 3.22 11.51
CA ARG A 89 18.83 1.78 11.33
C ARG A 89 19.00 1.41 9.85
N GLY A 90 19.94 0.52 9.56
CA GLY A 90 20.04 -0.12 8.25
C GLY A 90 18.89 -1.12 8.07
N VAL A 91 18.12 -1.00 6.99
CA VAL A 91 16.99 -1.90 6.71
C VAL A 91 17.03 -2.37 5.27
N THR A 92 16.55 -3.60 5.03
CA THR A 92 16.44 -4.17 3.68
C THR A 92 14.97 -4.41 3.34
N ILE A 93 14.54 -3.85 2.21
CA ILE A 93 13.23 -4.07 1.60
C ILE A 93 13.41 -4.56 0.16
N TRP A 94 13.05 -5.78 -0.13
CA TRP A 94 13.31 -6.46 -1.40
C TRP A 94 14.81 -6.46 -1.75
N ARG A 95 15.21 -5.67 -2.77
CA ARG A 95 16.60 -5.50 -3.22
C ARG A 95 17.24 -4.21 -2.72
N ASP A 96 16.45 -3.36 -2.07
CA ASP A 96 16.89 -2.03 -1.64
C ASP A 96 17.36 -2.06 -0.19
N THR A 97 18.46 -1.38 0.08
CA THR A 97 18.95 -1.12 1.44
C THR A 97 18.85 0.37 1.73
N LEU A 98 18.26 0.71 2.87
CA LEU A 98 18.02 2.09 3.31
C LEU A 98 18.59 2.29 4.71
N ARG A 99 18.88 3.54 5.05
CA ARG A 99 19.11 3.97 6.44
C ARG A 99 17.98 4.91 6.83
N VAL A 100 17.14 4.47 7.76
CA VAL A 100 15.91 5.17 8.17
C VAL A 100 15.79 5.22 9.68
N PRO A 101 15.11 6.24 10.23
CA PRO A 101 14.91 6.39 11.67
C PRO A 101 14.16 5.20 12.29
N ASP A 102 14.64 4.78 13.46
CA ASP A 102 13.99 3.81 14.34
C ASP A 102 12.98 4.53 15.25
N ALA A 103 11.81 3.92 15.45
CA ALA A 103 10.72 4.50 16.25
C ALA A 103 10.89 4.32 17.77
N GLY A 104 12.00 3.72 18.21
CA GLY A 104 12.32 3.56 19.63
C GLY A 104 11.79 2.28 20.26
N ASP A 105 12.20 2.09 21.53
CA ASP A 105 12.02 0.81 22.24
C ASP A 105 10.56 0.52 22.62
N ALA A 106 9.74 1.55 22.85
CA ALA A 106 8.33 1.36 23.17
C ALA A 106 7.57 0.69 22.00
N ALA A 107 7.81 1.16 20.76
CA ALA A 107 7.24 0.57 19.56
C ALA A 107 7.78 -0.84 19.31
N ALA A 108 9.07 -1.05 19.55
CA ALA A 108 9.71 -2.37 19.43
C ALA A 108 9.13 -3.39 20.43
N ALA A 109 8.98 -3.02 21.68
CA ALA A 109 8.41 -3.89 22.72
C ALA A 109 6.96 -4.26 22.40
N TRP A 110 6.12 -3.28 22.03
CA TRP A 110 4.73 -3.48 21.66
C TRP A 110 4.57 -4.45 20.47
N LEU A 111 5.34 -4.22 19.39
CA LEU A 111 5.31 -5.08 18.21
C LEU A 111 5.90 -6.46 18.46
N SER A 112 6.98 -6.56 19.26
CA SER A 112 7.61 -7.83 19.59
C SER A 112 6.67 -8.71 20.43
N GLN A 113 5.91 -8.11 21.34
CA GLN A 113 4.87 -8.82 22.09
C GLN A 113 3.75 -9.32 21.17
N LEU A 114 3.25 -8.48 20.24
CA LEU A 114 2.22 -8.87 19.28
C LEU A 114 2.67 -10.02 18.38
N LEU A 115 3.90 -9.94 17.86
CA LEU A 115 4.40 -10.87 16.84
C LEU A 115 5.10 -12.09 17.42
N GLY A 116 5.48 -12.08 18.72
CA GLY A 116 6.25 -13.15 19.34
C GLY A 116 7.69 -13.24 18.81
N LYS A 117 8.26 -12.14 18.30
CA LYS A 117 9.60 -12.05 17.72
C LYS A 117 10.20 -10.67 17.97
N ALA A 118 11.51 -10.62 18.22
CA ALA A 118 12.24 -9.35 18.35
C ALA A 118 12.21 -8.58 17.02
N VAL A 119 11.53 -7.41 17.04
CA VAL A 119 11.34 -6.57 15.88
C VAL A 119 11.48 -5.09 16.25
N ARG A 120 11.69 -4.28 15.22
CA ARG A 120 11.74 -2.81 15.31
C ARG A 120 10.71 -2.19 14.36
N LEU A 121 10.21 -1.02 14.72
CA LEU A 121 9.43 -0.17 13.80
C LEU A 121 10.34 0.91 13.25
N VAL A 122 10.29 1.14 11.95
CA VAL A 122 11.06 2.19 11.29
C VAL A 122 10.17 3.12 10.48
N HIS A 123 10.58 4.38 10.36
CA HIS A 123 9.87 5.41 9.61
C HIS A 123 10.69 5.84 8.38
N CYS A 124 10.01 6.10 7.26
CA CYS A 124 10.63 6.60 6.03
C CYS A 124 10.32 8.10 5.87
N PRO A 125 11.17 9.02 6.26
CA PRO A 125 11.06 10.43 5.88
C PRO A 125 11.26 10.59 4.37
N GLU A 126 10.70 11.64 3.77
CA GLU A 126 10.69 11.81 2.31
C GLU A 126 12.09 11.81 1.70
N GLN A 127 13.04 12.49 2.33
CA GLN A 127 14.43 12.56 1.86
C GLN A 127 15.19 11.22 1.87
N ARG A 128 14.65 10.19 2.56
CA ARG A 128 15.23 8.85 2.63
C ARG A 128 14.45 7.81 1.85
N ALA A 129 13.42 8.25 1.11
CA ALA A 129 12.64 7.36 0.26
C ALA A 129 13.48 6.84 -0.91
N ARG A 130 13.24 5.60 -1.28
CA ARG A 130 13.95 4.92 -2.38
C ARG A 130 13.45 5.38 -3.74
N TYR A 131 14.30 5.27 -4.74
CA TYR A 131 13.94 5.49 -6.13
C TYR A 131 12.97 4.42 -6.63
N LEU A 132 12.14 4.74 -7.62
CA LEU A 132 11.35 3.73 -8.30
C LEU A 132 12.27 2.75 -9.07
N PRO A 133 11.77 1.54 -9.38
CA PRO A 133 12.54 0.58 -10.20
C PRO A 133 12.97 1.19 -11.54
N ASN A 134 14.18 0.90 -11.98
CA ASN A 134 14.71 1.40 -13.25
C ASN A 134 13.77 1.11 -14.42
N GLY A 135 13.62 2.08 -15.31
CA GLY A 135 12.75 2.01 -16.48
C GLY A 135 11.29 2.42 -16.23
N TYR A 136 10.95 2.79 -15.00
CA TYR A 136 9.61 3.29 -14.65
C TYR A 136 9.71 4.68 -14.00
N GLY A 137 8.85 5.60 -14.47
CA GLY A 137 8.77 6.95 -13.93
C GLY A 137 9.97 7.85 -14.27
N PHE A 138 10.07 8.96 -13.55
CA PHE A 138 11.19 9.89 -13.64
C PHE A 138 12.25 9.60 -12.57
N ASN A 139 13.46 10.11 -12.78
CA ASN A 139 14.55 9.99 -11.80
C ASN A 139 14.25 10.68 -10.46
N SER A 140 13.26 11.58 -10.43
CA SER A 140 12.79 12.25 -9.22
C SER A 140 11.78 11.41 -8.42
N ASP A 141 11.14 10.42 -9.04
CA ASP A 141 10.09 9.65 -8.39
C ASP A 141 10.64 8.76 -7.28
N ARG A 142 9.89 8.72 -6.20
CA ARG A 142 10.26 8.01 -4.97
C ARG A 142 9.09 7.17 -4.45
N ALA A 143 9.43 6.18 -3.65
CA ALA A 143 8.49 5.41 -2.86
C ALA A 143 9.07 5.14 -1.46
N ALA A 144 8.23 5.23 -0.43
CA ALA A 144 8.61 4.84 0.92
C ALA A 144 8.70 3.30 1.03
N PHE A 145 7.75 2.65 1.70
CA PHE A 145 7.74 1.20 1.88
C PHE A 145 6.64 0.43 1.12
N PRO A 146 5.92 0.97 0.08
CA PRO A 146 5.15 0.09 -0.79
C PRO A 146 6.08 -0.89 -1.51
N ASP A 147 5.53 -1.90 -2.19
CA ASP A 147 6.37 -2.91 -2.85
C ASP A 147 7.19 -2.33 -4.00
N GLY A 148 6.65 -1.43 -4.80
CA GLY A 148 7.38 -0.81 -5.91
C GLY A 148 7.02 0.63 -6.21
N PHE A 149 5.76 1.00 -6.09
CA PHE A 149 5.23 2.28 -6.57
C PHE A 149 4.40 2.99 -5.49
N PRO A 150 4.33 4.34 -5.52
CA PRO A 150 3.68 5.12 -4.47
C PRO A 150 2.17 4.92 -4.41
N LEU A 151 1.52 4.63 -5.53
CA LEU A 151 0.07 4.50 -5.61
C LEU A 151 -0.36 3.27 -6.43
N LEU A 152 -1.46 2.67 -6.03
CA LEU A 152 -2.15 1.61 -6.75
C LEU A 152 -3.59 2.00 -7.01
N LEU A 153 -4.01 1.92 -8.27
CA LEU A 153 -5.38 2.13 -8.73
C LEU A 153 -6.05 0.82 -9.08
N ILE A 154 -7.31 0.66 -8.66
CA ILE A 154 -8.20 -0.41 -9.10
C ILE A 154 -9.43 0.23 -9.76
N ASN A 155 -9.85 -0.31 -10.91
CA ASN A 155 -11.11 0.01 -11.54
C ASN A 155 -12.21 -0.90 -10.96
N GLN A 156 -13.27 -0.30 -10.44
CA GLN A 156 -14.41 -1.04 -9.88
C GLN A 156 -15.11 -1.91 -10.94
N GLY A 157 -15.11 -1.48 -12.21
CA GLY A 157 -15.60 -2.30 -13.32
C GLY A 157 -14.82 -3.62 -13.47
N SER A 158 -13.49 -3.55 -13.36
CA SER A 158 -12.61 -4.72 -13.41
C SER A 158 -12.83 -5.66 -12.21
N LEU A 159 -13.06 -5.08 -11.02
CA LEU A 159 -13.38 -5.87 -9.83
C LEU A 159 -14.73 -6.60 -10.00
N LYS A 160 -15.76 -5.91 -10.49
CA LYS A 160 -17.08 -6.52 -10.75
C LYS A 160 -17.00 -7.65 -11.78
N GLU A 161 -16.20 -7.49 -12.83
CA GLU A 161 -15.99 -8.58 -13.81
C GLU A 161 -15.25 -9.78 -13.19
N LEU A 162 -14.28 -9.52 -12.30
CA LEU A 162 -13.63 -10.57 -11.53
C LEU A 162 -14.63 -11.29 -10.62
N ASP A 163 -15.46 -10.56 -9.88
CA ASP A 163 -16.54 -11.10 -9.03
C ASP A 163 -17.49 -12.01 -9.82
N ARG A 164 -17.89 -11.54 -11.00
CA ARG A 164 -18.77 -12.32 -11.91
C ARG A 164 -18.13 -13.64 -12.32
N ARG A 165 -16.83 -13.66 -12.60
CA ARG A 165 -16.08 -14.87 -12.98
C ARG A 165 -15.89 -15.83 -11.81
N ILE A 166 -15.65 -15.31 -10.61
CA ILE A 166 -15.51 -16.11 -9.38
C ILE A 166 -16.89 -16.64 -8.91
N GLY A 167 -17.97 -15.92 -9.21
CA GLY A 167 -19.32 -16.23 -8.75
C GLY A 167 -19.67 -15.67 -7.37
N ARG A 168 -18.82 -14.84 -6.79
CA ARG A 168 -19.05 -14.15 -5.50
C ARG A 168 -18.24 -12.84 -5.40
N PRO A 169 -18.67 -11.88 -4.54
CA PRO A 169 -17.92 -10.66 -4.33
C PRO A 169 -16.52 -10.90 -3.74
N MET A 170 -15.55 -10.15 -4.23
CA MET A 170 -14.19 -10.05 -3.69
C MET A 170 -13.97 -8.66 -3.09
N GLU A 171 -13.48 -8.62 -1.87
CA GLU A 171 -13.13 -7.36 -1.25
C GLU A 171 -11.96 -6.69 -1.96
N VAL A 172 -12.13 -5.43 -2.36
CA VAL A 172 -11.09 -4.65 -3.03
C VAL A 172 -9.81 -4.55 -2.20
N LEU A 173 -9.92 -4.60 -0.88
CA LEU A 173 -8.80 -4.54 0.06
C LEU A 173 -7.81 -5.70 -0.06
N ARG A 174 -8.20 -6.82 -0.67
CA ARG A 174 -7.29 -7.93 -1.01
C ARG A 174 -6.17 -7.48 -1.95
N PHE A 175 -6.46 -6.48 -2.79
CA PHE A 175 -5.51 -5.89 -3.73
C PHE A 175 -4.74 -4.70 -3.15
N ARG A 176 -5.14 -4.19 -1.98
CA ARG A 176 -4.52 -3.06 -1.26
C ARG A 176 -4.39 -1.79 -2.11
N PRO A 177 -5.46 -1.33 -2.78
CA PRO A 177 -5.43 -0.11 -3.59
C PRO A 177 -5.29 1.13 -2.70
N ASN A 178 -4.78 2.21 -3.31
CA ASN A 178 -4.91 3.56 -2.78
C ASN A 178 -6.14 4.25 -3.36
N LEU A 179 -6.37 4.07 -4.66
CA LEU A 179 -7.42 4.70 -5.45
C LEU A 179 -8.34 3.63 -6.04
N VAL A 180 -9.65 3.78 -5.83
CA VAL A 180 -10.66 3.01 -6.55
C VAL A 180 -11.45 3.95 -7.43
N VAL A 181 -11.49 3.69 -8.73
CA VAL A 181 -12.24 4.49 -9.69
C VAL A 181 -13.48 3.75 -10.16
N GLN A 182 -14.57 4.49 -10.37
CA GLN A 182 -15.84 3.97 -10.86
C GLN A 182 -16.26 4.66 -12.14
N GLY A 183 -17.00 3.93 -13.00
CA GLY A 183 -17.57 4.45 -14.24
C GLY A 183 -16.70 4.22 -15.47
N ALA A 184 -15.72 3.32 -15.39
CA ALA A 184 -14.98 2.81 -16.54
C ALA A 184 -15.40 1.36 -16.85
N GLU A 185 -15.27 0.96 -18.11
CA GLU A 185 -15.43 -0.41 -18.55
C GLU A 185 -14.39 -1.34 -17.89
N PRO A 186 -14.70 -2.63 -17.71
CA PRO A 186 -13.74 -3.59 -17.16
C PRO A 186 -12.41 -3.57 -17.91
N PHE A 187 -11.31 -3.45 -17.18
CA PHE A 187 -9.92 -3.45 -17.67
C PHE A 187 -9.55 -2.28 -18.60
N ALA A 188 -10.40 -1.24 -18.71
CA ALA A 188 -10.07 -0.04 -19.49
C ALA A 188 -8.79 0.63 -18.96
N GLU A 189 -8.51 0.49 -17.67
CA GLU A 189 -7.30 1.03 -17.03
C GLU A 189 -5.98 0.44 -17.58
N ASP A 190 -6.04 -0.67 -18.28
CA ASP A 190 -4.85 -1.28 -18.90
C ASP A 190 -4.32 -0.46 -20.09
N GLY A 191 -5.19 0.33 -20.71
CA GLY A 191 -4.82 1.21 -21.82
C GLY A 191 -4.45 2.62 -21.41
N TRP A 192 -4.63 3.00 -20.15
CA TRP A 192 -4.35 4.37 -19.70
C TRP A 192 -2.85 4.59 -19.53
N LYS A 193 -2.38 5.75 -19.95
CA LYS A 193 -1.01 6.20 -19.72
C LYS A 193 -0.95 7.41 -18.79
N ARG A 194 -1.97 8.28 -18.88
CA ARG A 194 -2.08 9.48 -18.07
C ARG A 194 -3.53 9.78 -17.73
N ILE A 195 -3.80 10.06 -16.46
CA ILE A 195 -5.12 10.42 -15.96
C ILE A 195 -5.05 11.69 -15.13
N ARG A 196 -6.19 12.39 -15.01
CA ARG A 196 -6.36 13.53 -14.11
C ARG A 196 -7.45 13.21 -13.10
N ILE A 197 -7.21 13.50 -11.83
CA ILE A 197 -8.19 13.42 -10.75
C ILE A 197 -8.24 14.80 -10.07
N GLY A 198 -9.37 15.49 -10.19
CA GLY A 198 -9.44 16.89 -9.80
C GLY A 198 -8.47 17.75 -10.61
N SER A 199 -7.53 18.41 -9.94
CA SER A 199 -6.48 19.21 -10.57
C SER A 199 -5.14 18.47 -10.75
N LEU A 200 -5.02 17.24 -10.25
CA LEU A 200 -3.76 16.50 -10.24
C LEU A 200 -3.68 15.50 -11.38
N GLU A 201 -2.51 15.42 -11.99
CA GLU A 201 -2.20 14.45 -13.03
C GLU A 201 -1.39 13.29 -12.48
N PHE A 202 -1.67 12.10 -13.00
CA PHE A 202 -1.04 10.86 -12.61
C PHE A 202 -0.56 10.12 -13.87
N ARG A 203 0.67 9.63 -13.79
CA ARG A 203 1.22 8.72 -14.80
C ARG A 203 0.91 7.29 -14.41
N VAL A 204 0.35 6.53 -15.35
CA VAL A 204 0.15 5.08 -15.23
C VAL A 204 1.44 4.41 -15.66
N LEU A 205 2.15 3.81 -14.72
CA LEU A 205 3.53 3.37 -14.94
C LEU A 205 3.62 1.91 -15.35
N LYS A 206 2.82 1.04 -14.72
CA LYS A 206 2.93 -0.40 -14.90
C LYS A 206 1.69 -1.12 -14.36
N PRO A 207 1.19 -2.16 -15.04
CA PRO A 207 0.24 -3.09 -14.44
C PRO A 207 0.78 -3.67 -13.12
N SER A 208 -0.10 -3.85 -12.14
CA SER A 208 0.29 -4.41 -10.86
C SER A 208 0.29 -5.93 -10.90
N VAL A 209 1.46 -6.52 -10.67
CA VAL A 209 1.64 -7.96 -10.56
C VAL A 209 1.06 -8.45 -9.23
N ARG A 210 0.26 -9.49 -9.28
CA ARG A 210 -0.40 -10.08 -8.13
C ARG A 210 0.25 -11.39 -7.72
N CYS A 211 0.26 -11.63 -6.43
CA CYS A 211 0.79 -12.85 -5.85
C CYS A 211 -0.24 -13.47 -4.90
N ILE A 212 0.12 -14.61 -4.34
CA ILE A 212 -0.70 -15.36 -3.38
C ILE A 212 -1.23 -14.52 -2.20
N PHE A 213 -0.65 -13.34 -1.94
CA PHE A 213 -1.12 -12.44 -0.89
C PHE A 213 -2.58 -12.02 -1.07
N THR A 214 -3.08 -11.87 -2.30
CA THR A 214 -4.46 -11.50 -2.58
C THR A 214 -5.48 -12.56 -2.16
N THR A 215 -5.04 -13.80 -1.89
CA THR A 215 -5.88 -14.87 -1.35
C THR A 215 -6.09 -14.75 0.16
N ILE A 216 -5.35 -13.85 0.85
CA ILE A 216 -5.51 -13.61 2.28
C ILE A 216 -6.69 -12.68 2.49
N ASP A 217 -7.60 -13.06 3.37
CA ASP A 217 -8.70 -12.20 3.78
C ASP A 217 -8.15 -11.00 4.57
N PRO A 218 -8.50 -9.76 4.17
CA PRO A 218 -7.93 -8.56 4.80
C PRO A 218 -8.44 -8.33 6.23
N VAL A 219 -9.53 -8.98 6.65
CA VAL A 219 -10.14 -8.85 7.98
C VAL A 219 -9.68 -9.98 8.90
N THR A 220 -9.83 -11.24 8.45
CA THR A 220 -9.50 -12.41 9.28
C THR A 220 -8.02 -12.78 9.24
N GLY A 221 -7.31 -12.42 8.16
CA GLY A 221 -5.93 -12.84 7.90
C GLY A 221 -5.82 -14.28 7.39
N GLU A 222 -6.94 -14.96 7.18
CA GLU A 222 -6.99 -16.35 6.71
C GLU A 222 -6.82 -16.42 5.19
N ARG A 223 -6.20 -17.49 4.74
CA ARG A 223 -6.07 -17.75 3.29
C ARG A 223 -7.33 -18.42 2.77
N SER A 224 -7.86 -17.93 1.63
CA SER A 224 -8.96 -18.57 0.92
C SER A 224 -8.60 -19.99 0.50
N GLU A 225 -9.41 -20.99 0.89
CA GLU A 225 -9.18 -22.40 0.57
C GLU A 225 -9.21 -22.68 -0.93
N ASP A 226 -10.10 -22.00 -1.66
CA ASP A 226 -10.28 -22.06 -3.12
C ASP A 226 -9.19 -21.30 -3.89
N ARG A 227 -8.24 -20.65 -3.19
CA ARG A 227 -7.16 -19.82 -3.75
C ARG A 227 -7.65 -18.60 -4.54
N GLU A 228 -8.90 -18.19 -4.36
CA GLU A 228 -9.40 -16.97 -5.01
C GLU A 228 -8.82 -15.71 -4.34
N PRO A 229 -8.63 -14.63 -5.10
CA PRO A 229 -8.93 -14.41 -6.54
C PRO A 229 -7.85 -14.91 -7.51
N MET A 230 -6.75 -15.49 -7.04
CA MET A 230 -5.62 -15.87 -7.90
C MET A 230 -5.95 -16.99 -8.87
N ALA A 231 -6.78 -17.96 -8.46
CA ALA A 231 -7.18 -19.07 -9.32
C ALA A 231 -7.89 -18.54 -10.57
N THR A 232 -8.90 -17.71 -10.40
CA THR A 232 -9.62 -17.09 -11.52
C THR A 232 -8.77 -16.12 -12.32
N LEU A 233 -8.01 -15.21 -11.66
CA LEU A 233 -7.18 -14.24 -12.36
C LEU A 233 -6.18 -14.91 -13.32
N ARG A 234 -5.60 -16.02 -12.98
CA ARG A 234 -4.69 -16.77 -13.84
C ARG A 234 -5.33 -17.20 -15.15
N THR A 235 -6.62 -17.47 -15.17
CA THR A 235 -7.30 -17.96 -16.39
C THR A 235 -7.40 -16.91 -17.50
N PHE A 236 -7.28 -15.60 -17.18
CA PHE A 236 -7.50 -14.53 -18.16
C PHE A 236 -6.62 -13.27 -17.98
N ARG A 237 -5.86 -13.20 -16.87
CA ARG A 237 -4.99 -12.04 -16.55
C ARG A 237 -3.51 -12.42 -16.41
N GLU A 238 -3.15 -13.65 -16.71
CA GLU A 238 -1.75 -14.07 -16.74
C GLU A 238 -1.09 -13.66 -18.05
N LYS A 239 0.04 -12.98 -17.94
CA LYS A 239 0.89 -12.61 -19.06
C LYS A 239 2.35 -12.86 -18.68
N GLU A 240 3.06 -13.68 -19.47
CA GLU A 240 4.47 -14.00 -19.26
C GLU A 240 4.79 -14.54 -17.85
N GLY A 241 3.83 -15.27 -17.24
CA GLY A 241 3.95 -15.82 -15.89
C GLY A 241 3.54 -14.85 -14.75
N ASP A 242 3.28 -13.59 -15.06
CA ASP A 242 2.78 -12.60 -14.11
C ASP A 242 1.25 -12.47 -14.19
N VAL A 243 0.58 -12.52 -13.05
CA VAL A 243 -0.87 -12.27 -12.95
C VAL A 243 -1.09 -10.78 -12.69
N LEU A 244 -1.83 -10.10 -13.57
CA LEU A 244 -1.97 -8.66 -13.59
C LEU A 244 -3.37 -8.20 -13.15
N PHE A 245 -3.46 -7.25 -12.20
CA PHE A 245 -4.73 -6.63 -11.82
C PHE A 245 -4.51 -5.25 -11.18
N GLY A 246 -5.10 -4.20 -11.78
CA GLY A 246 -4.91 -2.80 -11.40
C GLY A 246 -3.60 -2.19 -11.88
N GLN A 247 -3.43 -0.88 -11.66
CA GLN A 247 -2.34 -0.09 -12.22
C GLN A 247 -1.53 0.64 -11.14
N ASN A 248 -0.21 0.58 -11.25
CA ASN A 248 0.70 1.37 -10.44
C ASN A 248 0.84 2.78 -11.02
N LEU A 249 0.81 3.79 -10.15
CA LEU A 249 0.84 5.20 -10.56
C LEU A 249 1.92 5.97 -9.80
N ALA A 250 2.36 7.08 -10.44
CA ALA A 250 3.03 8.19 -9.78
C ALA A 250 2.25 9.47 -10.07
N VAL A 251 2.30 10.42 -9.12
CA VAL A 251 1.64 11.72 -9.25
C VAL A 251 2.60 12.77 -9.79
N ASP A 252 2.12 13.67 -10.62
CA ASP A 252 2.86 14.85 -11.06
C ASP A 252 2.46 16.05 -10.20
N GLY A 253 3.32 16.39 -9.24
CA GLY A 253 3.11 17.48 -8.29
C GLY A 253 2.53 17.04 -6.95
N SER A 254 1.89 17.98 -6.27
CA SER A 254 1.26 17.77 -4.97
C SER A 254 -0.07 18.51 -4.88
N GLY A 255 -0.98 18.03 -4.04
CA GLY A 255 -2.29 18.64 -3.85
C GLY A 255 -3.19 17.80 -2.98
N TRP A 256 -4.47 17.78 -3.30
CA TRP A 256 -5.52 17.17 -2.50
C TRP A 256 -6.39 16.24 -3.34
N LEU A 257 -6.69 15.07 -2.82
CA LEU A 257 -7.68 14.14 -3.39
C LEU A 257 -8.87 14.00 -2.44
N GLU A 258 -10.04 13.89 -3.02
CA GLU A 258 -11.30 13.67 -2.30
C GLU A 258 -12.18 12.69 -3.07
N VAL A 259 -12.86 11.82 -2.35
CA VAL A 259 -13.86 10.91 -2.90
C VAL A 259 -14.95 11.71 -3.61
N GLY A 260 -15.33 11.26 -4.81
CA GLY A 260 -16.25 11.98 -5.69
C GLY A 260 -15.59 12.84 -6.77
N MET A 261 -14.29 13.13 -6.66
CA MET A 261 -13.57 13.89 -7.70
C MET A 261 -13.66 13.20 -9.06
N LYS A 262 -13.85 14.00 -10.11
CA LYS A 262 -13.88 13.53 -11.50
C LYS A 262 -12.53 12.93 -11.90
N VAL A 263 -12.57 11.82 -12.63
CA VAL A 263 -11.41 11.17 -13.25
C VAL A 263 -11.53 11.32 -14.76
N GLU A 264 -10.49 11.86 -15.39
CA GLU A 264 -10.38 12.06 -16.83
C GLU A 264 -9.18 11.29 -17.37
N ILE A 265 -9.35 10.61 -18.50
CA ILE A 265 -8.24 10.01 -19.25
C ILE A 265 -7.64 11.08 -20.12
N LEU A 266 -6.34 11.32 -20.01
CA LEU A 266 -5.61 12.29 -20.81
C LEU A 266 -4.86 11.62 -21.96
N GLU A 267 -4.38 10.39 -21.73
CA GLU A 267 -3.64 9.59 -22.70
C GLU A 267 -3.83 8.10 -22.43
#